data_3345ca419d468abd58b695ec17153ba7
#
_entry.id   3345ca419d468abd58b695ec17153ba7
#
_cell.length_a   1.000
_cell.length_b   1.000
_cell.length_c   1.000
_cell.angle_alpha   90.00
_cell.angle_beta   90.00
_cell.angle_gamma   90.00
#
_symmetry.space_group_name_H-M   'P 1'
#
loop_
_entity.id
_entity.type
_entity.pdbx_description
1 polymer ?
#
loop_
_entity_poly.entity_id
_entity_poly.type
_entity_poly.pdbx_seq_one_letter_code
_entity_poly.pdbx_strand_id
1 'polypeptide(L)'
;TRTYEDRLDTIRHVRDAGMHVCCGGIVGMGEARADRVSLMQQLACQEPHPESVPVNMLVRVEGTPLAGQQDLDPFEFVRTLAVARILMPQSHVRLSAGREQMSDELQALCFLAGANSIFYGEKLLTTPNPEADQDRKLFERLGLRPG
;
A
#
# COMPACT_ATOMS: atom_id res chain seq x y z
N THR A 1 25.02 -0.88 2.03
CA THR A 1 23.59 -1.28 2.14
C THR A 1 23.03 -0.63 3.39
N ARG A 2 21.91 0.06 3.31
CA ARG A 2 21.28 0.70 4.47
C ARG A 2 20.67 -0.35 5.38
N THR A 3 20.81 -0.17 6.69
CA THR A 3 20.14 -0.99 7.71
C THR A 3 18.67 -0.60 7.83
N TYR A 4 17.92 -1.34 8.63
CA TYR A 4 16.53 -1.00 8.93
C TYR A 4 16.45 0.29 9.77
N GLU A 5 17.34 0.43 10.74
CA GLU A 5 17.48 1.62 11.60
C GLU A 5 17.77 2.88 10.78
N ASP A 6 18.67 2.80 9.79
CA ASP A 6 18.96 3.94 8.88
C ASP A 6 17.70 4.44 8.15
N ARG A 7 16.75 3.54 7.87
CA ARG A 7 15.47 3.92 7.25
C ARG A 7 14.56 4.65 8.22
N LEU A 8 14.49 4.18 9.46
CA LEU A 8 13.72 4.86 10.51
C LEU A 8 14.31 6.23 10.83
N ASP A 9 15.63 6.33 10.88
CA ASP A 9 16.34 7.61 11.07
C ASP A 9 16.04 8.58 9.91
N THR A 10 16.01 8.08 8.69
CA THR A 10 15.64 8.90 7.52
C THR A 10 14.24 9.49 7.69
N ILE A 11 13.27 8.70 8.15
CA ILE A 11 11.89 9.18 8.38
C ILE A 11 11.88 10.26 9.47
N ARG A 12 12.63 10.08 10.55
CA ARG A 12 12.76 11.11 11.60
C ARG A 12 13.34 12.42 11.04
N HIS A 13 14.41 12.35 10.30
CA HIS A 13 15.00 13.53 9.67
C HIS A 13 14.05 14.25 8.69
N VAL A 14 13.25 13.50 7.95
CA VAL A 14 12.21 14.07 7.08
C VAL A 14 11.18 14.87 7.89
N ARG A 15 10.74 14.32 9.04
CA ARG A 15 9.82 15.01 9.95
C ARG A 15 10.44 16.26 10.58
N ASP A 16 11.68 16.13 11.06
CA ASP A 16 12.43 17.25 11.67
C ASP A 16 12.59 18.40 10.68
N ALA A 17 12.66 18.08 9.38
CA ALA A 17 12.69 19.07 8.30
C ALA A 17 11.29 19.65 7.95
N GLY A 18 10.23 19.29 8.68
CA GLY A 18 8.87 19.78 8.46
C GLY A 18 8.17 19.19 7.23
N MET A 19 8.65 18.09 6.69
CA MET A 19 8.07 17.44 5.52
C MET A 19 7.07 16.35 5.91
N HIS A 20 6.06 16.15 5.07
CA HIS A 20 5.13 15.02 5.20
C HIS A 20 5.80 13.69 4.86
N VAL A 21 5.39 12.63 5.57
CA VAL A 21 5.92 11.28 5.39
C VAL A 21 4.95 10.43 4.58
N CYS A 22 5.46 9.85 3.49
CA CYS A 22 4.82 8.77 2.76
C CYS A 22 5.65 7.50 2.97
N CYS A 23 5.18 6.60 3.82
CA CYS A 23 5.90 5.40 4.21
C CYS A 23 4.96 4.21 4.34
N GLY A 24 5.29 3.11 3.68
CA GLY A 24 4.50 1.89 3.67
C GLY A 24 5.36 0.68 3.34
N GLY A 25 4.78 -0.33 2.70
CA GLY A 25 5.50 -1.55 2.37
C GLY A 25 4.96 -2.30 1.17
N ILE A 26 5.70 -3.36 0.82
CA ILE A 26 5.31 -4.34 -0.19
C ILE A 26 4.98 -5.63 0.56
N VAL A 27 3.85 -6.23 0.25
CA VAL A 27 3.42 -7.54 0.78
C VAL A 27 3.32 -8.57 -0.35
N GLY A 28 3.39 -9.85 -0.01
CA GLY A 28 3.41 -10.94 -0.97
C GLY A 28 4.83 -11.34 -1.42
N MET A 29 5.86 -10.94 -0.66
CA MET A 29 7.26 -11.30 -0.92
C MET A 29 7.67 -12.63 -0.27
N GLY A 30 6.71 -13.39 0.29
CA GLY A 30 6.96 -14.63 1.04
C GLY A 30 7.01 -14.42 2.55
N GLU A 31 6.69 -13.24 3.01
CA GLU A 31 6.60 -12.88 4.44
C GLU A 31 5.44 -13.62 5.12
N ALA A 32 5.61 -13.91 6.40
CA ALA A 32 4.54 -14.45 7.25
C ALA A 32 3.54 -13.35 7.66
N ARG A 33 2.39 -13.77 8.18
CA ARG A 33 1.41 -12.83 8.75
C ARG A 33 2.01 -11.98 9.87
N ALA A 34 2.88 -12.57 10.70
CA ALA A 34 3.56 -11.85 11.76
C ALA A 34 4.42 -10.70 11.26
N ASP A 35 5.07 -10.86 10.11
CA ASP A 35 5.90 -9.80 9.51
C ASP A 35 5.03 -8.63 9.04
N ARG A 36 3.85 -8.91 8.46
CA ARG A 36 2.88 -7.87 8.10
C ARG A 36 2.35 -7.13 9.32
N VAL A 37 2.08 -7.86 10.42
CA VAL A 37 1.69 -7.23 11.69
C VAL A 37 2.80 -6.33 12.21
N SER A 38 4.05 -6.79 12.19
CA SER A 38 5.21 -5.99 12.61
C SER A 38 5.39 -4.74 11.76
N LEU A 39 5.20 -4.84 10.44
CA LEU A 39 5.22 -3.68 9.54
C LEU A 39 4.16 -2.64 9.94
N MET A 40 2.92 -3.07 10.16
CA MET A 40 1.83 -2.16 10.54
C MET A 40 2.07 -1.54 11.92
N GLN A 41 2.59 -2.32 12.86
CA GLN A 41 2.98 -1.82 14.18
C GLN A 41 4.06 -0.74 14.09
N GLN A 42 5.12 -0.98 13.32
CA GLN A 42 6.20 -0.02 13.13
C GLN A 42 5.71 1.30 12.51
N LEU A 43 4.79 1.24 11.57
CA LEU A 43 4.18 2.43 10.98
C LEU A 43 3.30 3.18 11.99
N ALA A 44 2.51 2.44 12.75
CA ALA A 44 1.60 3.01 13.75
C ALA A 44 2.31 3.54 15.01
N CYS A 45 3.52 3.05 15.31
CA CYS A 45 4.34 3.58 16.42
C CYS A 45 5.11 4.86 16.08
N GLN A 46 4.95 5.39 14.86
CA GLN A 46 5.51 6.70 14.52
C GLN A 46 4.59 7.81 15.04
N GLU A 47 5.18 8.85 15.62
CA GLU A 47 4.46 10.02 16.14
C GLU A 47 4.94 11.30 15.46
N PRO A 48 4.05 11.96 14.69
CA PRO A 48 2.72 11.52 14.26
C PRO A 48 2.77 10.32 13.29
N HIS A 49 1.63 9.67 13.06
CA HIS A 49 1.53 8.63 12.05
C HIS A 49 1.95 9.17 10.67
N PRO A 50 2.45 8.32 9.74
CA PRO A 50 2.68 8.75 8.37
C PRO A 50 1.41 9.32 7.75
N GLU A 51 1.51 10.43 7.04
CA GLU A 51 0.37 11.05 6.37
C GLU A 51 -0.15 10.16 5.23
N SER A 52 0.73 9.38 4.62
CA SER A 52 0.38 8.43 3.56
C SER A 52 1.05 7.07 3.80
N VAL A 53 0.24 6.02 3.74
CA VAL A 53 0.66 4.62 3.95
C VAL A 53 0.31 3.80 2.71
N PRO A 54 1.20 3.76 1.69
CA PRO A 54 1.00 2.91 0.54
C PRO A 54 1.21 1.44 0.90
N VAL A 55 0.22 0.61 0.60
CA VAL A 55 0.32 -0.85 0.67
C VAL A 55 0.40 -1.36 -0.76
N ASN A 56 1.55 -1.92 -1.11
CA ASN A 56 1.82 -2.47 -2.43
C ASN A 56 1.67 -3.98 -2.41
N MET A 57 1.05 -4.57 -3.41
CA MET A 57 1.15 -5.99 -3.68
C MET A 57 2.35 -6.23 -4.60
N LEU A 58 3.13 -7.29 -4.31
CA LEU A 58 4.27 -7.63 -5.15
C LEU A 58 3.82 -7.86 -6.60
N VAL A 59 4.43 -7.13 -7.51
CA VAL A 59 4.34 -7.40 -8.95
C VAL A 59 5.57 -8.24 -9.33
N ARG A 60 5.34 -9.49 -9.71
CA ARG A 60 6.42 -10.39 -10.07
C ARG A 60 6.98 -10.02 -11.44
N VAL A 61 8.29 -9.92 -11.52
CA VAL A 61 9.01 -9.62 -12.77
C VAL A 61 9.93 -10.78 -13.09
N GLU A 62 9.81 -11.32 -14.30
CA GLU A 62 10.67 -12.42 -14.76
C GLU A 62 12.15 -12.04 -14.66
N GLY A 63 12.99 -13.01 -14.31
CA GLY A 63 14.44 -12.80 -14.11
C GLY A 63 14.81 -12.17 -12.77
N THR A 64 13.85 -11.83 -11.89
CA THR A 64 14.15 -11.36 -10.53
C THR A 64 14.10 -12.49 -9.50
N PRO A 65 14.76 -12.33 -8.33
CA PRO A 65 14.73 -13.35 -7.27
C PRO A 65 13.33 -13.71 -6.77
N LEU A 66 12.36 -12.79 -6.90
CA LEU A 66 10.98 -12.99 -6.46
C LEU A 66 10.02 -13.43 -7.57
N ALA A 67 10.51 -13.71 -8.78
CA ALA A 67 9.68 -14.11 -9.92
C ALA A 67 8.84 -15.37 -9.64
N GLY A 68 9.40 -16.31 -8.87
CA GLY A 68 8.74 -17.58 -8.51
C GLY A 68 7.92 -17.54 -7.22
N GLN A 69 7.75 -16.37 -6.62
CA GLN A 69 7.00 -16.22 -5.36
C GLN A 69 5.52 -16.56 -5.55
N GLN A 70 4.91 -17.24 -4.58
CA GLN A 70 3.48 -17.53 -4.60
C GLN A 70 2.68 -16.24 -4.41
N ASP A 71 1.49 -16.20 -5.01
CA ASP A 71 0.57 -15.08 -4.81
C ASP A 71 0.12 -15.01 -3.35
N LEU A 72 0.06 -13.80 -2.83
CA LEU A 72 -0.58 -13.56 -1.53
C LEU A 72 -2.08 -13.82 -1.66
N ASP A 73 -2.66 -14.51 -0.67
CA ASP A 73 -4.11 -14.64 -0.55
C ASP A 73 -4.75 -13.23 -0.58
N PRO A 74 -5.70 -12.96 -1.48
CA PRO A 74 -6.36 -11.67 -1.58
C PRO A 74 -6.98 -11.18 -0.26
N PHE A 75 -7.51 -12.08 0.56
CA PHE A 75 -8.05 -11.72 1.88
C PHE A 75 -6.99 -11.30 2.89
N GLU A 76 -5.76 -11.83 2.77
CA GLU A 76 -4.64 -11.36 3.60
C GLU A 76 -4.24 -9.92 3.21
N PHE A 77 -4.32 -9.58 1.92
CA PHE A 77 -4.10 -8.22 1.46
C PHE A 77 -5.17 -7.26 2.01
N VAL A 78 -6.45 -7.63 1.89
CA VAL A 78 -7.57 -6.84 2.44
C VAL A 78 -7.44 -6.67 3.96
N ARG A 79 -7.09 -7.73 4.70
CA ARG A 79 -6.84 -7.64 6.15
C ARG A 79 -5.72 -6.68 6.49
N THR A 80 -4.65 -6.67 5.71
CA THR A 80 -3.52 -5.74 5.92
C THR A 80 -3.99 -4.28 5.80
N LEU A 81 -4.80 -3.96 4.80
CA LEU A 81 -5.40 -2.63 4.64
C LEU A 81 -6.35 -2.27 5.79
N ALA A 82 -7.20 -3.21 6.22
CA ALA A 82 -8.10 -3.01 7.34
C ALA A 82 -7.34 -2.70 8.64
N VAL A 83 -6.28 -3.45 8.92
CA VAL A 83 -5.42 -3.22 10.10
C VAL A 83 -4.73 -1.86 9.98
N ALA A 84 -4.18 -1.51 8.81
CA ALA A 84 -3.58 -0.20 8.58
C ALA A 84 -4.57 0.94 8.89
N ARG A 85 -5.81 0.84 8.42
CA ARG A 85 -6.88 1.83 8.68
C ARG A 85 -7.22 1.94 10.15
N ILE A 86 -7.34 0.81 10.86
CA ILE A 86 -7.68 0.80 12.30
C ILE A 86 -6.57 1.44 13.13
N LEU A 87 -5.31 1.11 12.83
CA LEU A 87 -4.16 1.60 13.59
C LEU A 87 -3.81 3.06 13.25
N MET A 88 -4.04 3.49 12.02
CA MET A 88 -3.67 4.83 11.54
C MET A 88 -4.89 5.53 10.91
N PRO A 89 -5.89 5.93 11.72
CA PRO A 89 -7.18 6.41 11.22
C PRO A 89 -7.11 7.72 10.45
N GLN A 90 -6.08 8.53 10.68
CA GLN A 90 -5.88 9.82 10.01
C GLN A 90 -5.05 9.72 8.72
N SER A 91 -4.36 8.60 8.51
CA SER A 91 -3.47 8.41 7.37
C SER A 91 -4.26 8.17 6.07
N HIS A 92 -3.69 8.59 4.95
CA HIS A 92 -4.14 8.12 3.64
C HIS A 92 -3.64 6.69 3.42
N VAL A 93 -4.47 5.68 3.75
CA VAL A 93 -4.17 4.28 3.44
C VAL A 93 -4.34 4.09 1.94
N ARG A 94 -3.22 3.90 1.25
CA ARG A 94 -3.18 3.95 -0.21
C ARG A 94 -3.10 2.56 -0.81
N LEU A 95 -4.09 2.24 -1.64
CA LEU A 95 -4.05 1.09 -2.54
C LEU A 95 -3.11 1.45 -3.69
N SER A 96 -1.96 0.77 -3.75
CA SER A 96 -0.81 1.18 -4.56
C SER A 96 -0.45 0.13 -5.63
N ALA A 97 0.83 -0.21 -5.82
CA ALA A 97 1.24 -1.14 -6.87
C ALA A 97 0.55 -2.52 -6.78
N GLY A 98 0.39 -3.17 -7.92
CA GLY A 98 -0.31 -4.45 -8.07
C GLY A 98 -1.80 -4.32 -8.40
N ARG A 99 -2.37 -3.11 -8.45
CA ARG A 99 -3.78 -2.86 -8.74
C ARG A 99 -4.23 -3.39 -10.12
N GLU A 100 -3.37 -3.32 -11.11
CA GLU A 100 -3.68 -3.81 -12.46
C GLU A 100 -3.98 -5.32 -12.49
N GLN A 101 -3.41 -6.07 -11.53
CA GLN A 101 -3.63 -7.52 -11.40
C GLN A 101 -4.82 -7.85 -10.49
N MET A 102 -5.45 -6.87 -9.86
CA MET A 102 -6.60 -7.04 -8.99
C MET A 102 -7.90 -6.96 -9.78
N SER A 103 -8.85 -7.84 -9.46
CA SER A 103 -10.22 -7.69 -9.96
C SER A 103 -10.91 -6.46 -9.35
N ASP A 104 -11.96 -5.96 -10.01
CA ASP A 104 -12.79 -4.86 -9.49
C ASP A 104 -13.34 -5.17 -8.10
N GLU A 105 -13.75 -6.43 -7.86
CA GLU A 105 -14.29 -6.88 -6.58
C GLU A 105 -13.24 -6.83 -5.48
N LEU A 106 -11.99 -7.23 -5.77
CA LEU A 106 -10.91 -7.15 -4.79
C LEU A 106 -10.59 -5.69 -4.46
N GLN A 107 -10.52 -4.82 -5.47
CA GLN A 107 -10.32 -3.38 -5.25
C GLN A 107 -11.47 -2.77 -4.43
N ALA A 108 -12.72 -3.14 -4.74
CA ALA A 108 -13.89 -2.72 -3.96
C ALA A 108 -13.78 -3.15 -2.49
N LEU A 109 -13.39 -4.39 -2.22
CA LEU A 109 -13.15 -4.89 -0.85
C LEU A 109 -12.05 -4.09 -0.15
N CYS A 110 -10.98 -3.71 -0.86
CA CYS A 110 -9.92 -2.88 -0.31
C CYS A 110 -10.43 -1.49 0.11
N PHE A 111 -11.27 -0.85 -0.70
CA PHE A 111 -11.91 0.43 -0.34
C PHE A 111 -12.85 0.28 0.86
N LEU A 112 -13.68 -0.76 0.89
CA LEU A 112 -14.56 -1.05 2.03
C LEU A 112 -13.77 -1.36 3.31
N ALA A 113 -12.61 -2.00 3.19
CA ALA A 113 -11.72 -2.28 4.31
C ALA A 113 -10.96 -1.04 4.83
N GLY A 114 -11.02 0.09 4.12
CA GLY A 114 -10.48 1.36 4.58
C GLY A 114 -9.39 1.99 3.75
N ALA A 115 -9.05 1.44 2.58
CA ALA A 115 -8.24 2.18 1.61
C ALA A 115 -9.03 3.42 1.17
N ASN A 116 -8.40 4.59 1.22
CA ASN A 116 -9.04 5.87 0.88
C ASN A 116 -8.19 6.73 -0.07
N SER A 117 -7.19 6.13 -0.67
CA SER A 117 -6.30 6.80 -1.62
C SER A 117 -5.78 5.79 -2.64
N ILE A 118 -5.54 6.26 -3.85
CA ILE A 118 -4.87 5.50 -4.91
C ILE A 118 -3.77 6.35 -5.55
N PHE A 119 -2.88 5.71 -6.28
CA PHE A 119 -2.09 6.42 -7.29
C PHE A 119 -2.91 6.49 -8.58
N TYR A 120 -2.97 7.67 -9.14
CA TYR A 120 -3.68 7.97 -10.39
C TYR A 120 -2.69 8.18 -11.53
N GLY A 121 -2.99 7.65 -12.72
CA GLY A 121 -2.15 7.76 -13.92
C GLY A 121 -1.67 6.41 -14.44
N GLU A 122 -1.12 6.41 -15.66
CA GLU A 122 -0.80 5.20 -16.42
C GLU A 122 0.31 4.34 -15.84
N LYS A 123 1.25 4.95 -15.12
CA LYS A 123 2.42 4.26 -14.55
C LYS A 123 2.67 4.67 -13.11
N LEU A 124 3.04 3.68 -12.31
CA LEU A 124 3.61 3.86 -10.99
C LEU A 124 5.08 3.44 -11.03
N LEU A 125 6.00 4.40 -11.18
CA LEU A 125 7.44 4.17 -11.38
C LEU A 125 7.69 3.23 -12.57
N THR A 126 8.01 1.97 -12.30
CA THR A 126 8.36 0.94 -13.29
C THR A 126 7.24 -0.04 -13.58
N THR A 127 6.14 0.01 -12.84
CA THR A 127 5.00 -0.91 -12.99
C THR A 127 3.81 -0.21 -13.65
N PRO A 128 3.06 -0.90 -14.51
CA PRO A 128 1.77 -0.40 -14.99
C PRO A 128 0.81 -0.12 -13.84
N ASN A 129 -0.10 0.81 -14.06
CA ASN A 129 -1.19 1.15 -13.15
C ASN A 129 -2.48 1.18 -13.98
N PRO A 130 -3.65 0.88 -13.40
CA PRO A 130 -4.91 1.00 -14.12
C PRO A 130 -5.05 2.37 -14.77
N GLU A 131 -5.55 2.39 -16.00
CA GLU A 131 -5.79 3.64 -16.70
C GLU A 131 -6.83 4.50 -15.97
N ALA A 132 -6.71 5.81 -16.09
CA ALA A 132 -7.60 6.77 -15.44
C ALA A 132 -9.09 6.52 -15.74
N ASP A 133 -9.41 6.03 -16.94
CA ASP A 133 -10.78 5.68 -17.33
C ASP A 133 -11.31 4.42 -16.63
N GLN A 134 -10.43 3.46 -16.33
CA GLN A 134 -10.80 2.28 -15.56
C GLN A 134 -11.10 2.67 -14.11
N ASP A 135 -10.28 3.50 -13.50
CA ASP A 135 -10.50 4.01 -12.15
C ASP A 135 -11.82 4.79 -12.05
N ARG A 136 -12.10 5.65 -13.02
CA ARG A 136 -13.36 6.41 -13.08
C ARG A 136 -14.57 5.48 -13.15
N LYS A 137 -14.55 4.48 -14.03
CA LYS A 137 -15.64 3.51 -14.15
C LYS A 137 -15.85 2.69 -12.88
N LEU A 138 -14.75 2.28 -12.22
CA LEU A 138 -14.81 1.56 -10.96
C LEU A 138 -15.45 2.42 -9.87
N PHE A 139 -15.01 3.68 -9.73
CA PHE A 139 -15.56 4.60 -8.73
C PHE A 139 -17.04 4.91 -8.97
N GLU A 140 -17.45 5.13 -10.23
CA GLU A 140 -18.87 5.30 -10.58
C GLU A 140 -19.72 4.09 -10.17
N ARG A 141 -19.27 2.87 -10.46
CA ARG A 141 -19.95 1.62 -10.06
C ARG A 141 -20.04 1.47 -8.54
N LEU A 142 -19.06 1.92 -7.80
CA LEU A 142 -19.00 1.86 -6.33
C LEU A 142 -19.69 3.05 -5.65
N GLY A 143 -20.14 4.06 -6.40
CA GLY A 143 -20.68 5.31 -5.83
C GLY A 143 -19.63 6.15 -5.10
N LEU A 144 -18.35 5.92 -5.36
CA LEU A 144 -17.24 6.68 -4.77
C LEU A 144 -16.98 7.94 -5.58
N ARG A 145 -16.59 9.01 -4.87
CA ARG A 145 -16.17 10.27 -5.50
C ARG A 145 -14.74 10.58 -5.07
N PRO A 146 -13.83 10.86 -6.02
CA PRO A 146 -12.52 11.41 -5.68
C PRO A 146 -12.69 12.75 -4.96
N GLY A 147 -11.88 12.95 -3.91
CA GLY A 147 -11.82 14.23 -3.17
C GLY A 147 -10.83 15.19 -3.78
#